data_db6e3fbbe626c54a9c2579233ec0033b
#
_entry.id   db6e3fbbe626c54a9c2579233ec0033b
#
_cell.length_a   1.000
_cell.length_b   1.000
_cell.length_c   1.000
_cell.angle_alpha   90.00
_cell.angle_beta   90.00
_cell.angle_gamma   90.00
#
_symmetry.space_group_name_H-M   'P 1'
#
loop_
_entity.id
_entity.type
_entity.pdbx_description
1 polymer ?
#
loop_
_entity_poly.entity_id
_entity_poly.type
_entity_poly.pdbx_seq_one_letter_code
_entity_poly.pdbx_strand_id
1 'polypeptide(L)'
;MQKISLYDLKRKVRISQEPDEIITGLGYNLSSLTRNERSELLCDLLENQEIFFEAAELLIEEGGADIHYRKEGIIPIIFCAIGANKPQAVLYAMKKGASLIVDNPDYLFAIAYIFKHHRLAAITDMLLILIEHNIHFNFVLASQDTPLLLATRHNNNREVVQYLLSEEVDKYVYDEDGFMAIHYVPFAKAPNLYKDMITTIADIQVKPKFATSMEPVFECVIKVSEHHTFEEFIHEALNAFLENRHRMYDDIFEKYYYRLHLIAEHISHIRAGEGDIRQV
;
A
#
# COMPACT_ATOMS: atom_id res chain seq x y z
N MET A 1 13.25 -34.41 26.56
CA MET A 1 13.36 -33.07 25.94
C MET A 1 12.79 -32.01 26.90
N GLN A 2 13.44 -30.86 27.01
CA GLN A 2 12.99 -29.78 27.91
C GLN A 2 11.75 -29.09 27.35
N LYS A 3 10.77 -28.74 28.22
CA LYS A 3 9.65 -27.87 27.88
C LYS A 3 10.22 -26.54 27.38
N ILE A 4 9.82 -26.13 26.19
CA ILE A 4 10.20 -24.87 25.58
C ILE A 4 9.19 -23.79 26.05
N SER A 5 9.65 -22.59 26.37
CA SER A 5 8.74 -21.50 26.72
C SER A 5 7.87 -21.09 25.54
N LEU A 6 6.68 -20.52 25.80
CA LEU A 6 5.82 -19.96 24.73
C LEU A 6 6.58 -18.93 23.89
N TYR A 7 7.42 -18.11 24.52
CA TYR A 7 8.26 -17.13 23.83
C TYR A 7 9.22 -17.77 22.83
N ASP A 8 9.93 -18.83 23.27
CA ASP A 8 10.88 -19.55 22.40
C ASP A 8 10.15 -20.30 21.28
N LEU A 9 8.94 -20.79 21.55
CA LEU A 9 8.12 -21.45 20.56
C LEU A 9 7.62 -20.46 19.50
N LYS A 10 7.13 -19.30 19.90
CA LYS A 10 6.77 -18.20 18.99
C LYS A 10 7.95 -17.74 18.15
N ARG A 11 9.13 -17.60 18.78
CA ARG A 11 10.36 -17.28 18.06
C ARG A 11 10.71 -18.33 17.02
N LYS A 12 10.63 -19.61 17.37
CA LYS A 12 10.88 -20.72 16.43
C LYS A 12 9.90 -20.66 15.25
N VAL A 13 8.61 -20.52 15.52
CA VAL A 13 7.57 -20.42 14.49
C VAL A 13 7.87 -19.28 13.51
N ARG A 14 8.38 -18.14 13.99
CA ARG A 14 8.65 -16.97 13.16
C ARG A 14 9.92 -17.04 12.33
N ILE A 15 10.96 -17.75 12.80
CA ILE A 15 12.30 -17.72 12.19
C ILE A 15 12.75 -19.05 11.61
N SER A 16 12.16 -20.20 12.02
CA SER A 16 12.56 -21.51 11.51
C SER A 16 12.09 -21.70 10.08
N GLN A 17 12.95 -22.29 9.28
CA GLN A 17 12.65 -22.75 7.92
C GLN A 17 12.45 -24.26 7.86
N GLU A 18 12.57 -24.95 9.01
CA GLU A 18 12.50 -26.40 9.12
C GLU A 18 11.15 -26.83 9.72
N PRO A 19 10.23 -27.41 8.91
CA PRO A 19 8.90 -27.85 9.36
C PRO A 19 8.97 -28.81 10.55
N ASP A 20 9.89 -29.77 10.50
CA ASP A 20 10.04 -30.81 11.51
C ASP A 20 10.41 -30.27 12.89
N GLU A 21 11.19 -29.19 12.95
CA GLU A 21 11.52 -28.55 14.22
C GLU A 21 10.30 -27.87 14.85
N ILE A 22 9.45 -27.26 14.01
CA ILE A 22 8.22 -26.60 14.47
C ILE A 22 7.22 -27.66 14.93
N ILE A 23 6.97 -28.69 14.12
CA ILE A 23 6.02 -29.77 14.42
C ILE A 23 6.43 -30.49 15.69
N THR A 24 7.71 -30.85 15.80
CA THR A 24 8.25 -31.51 17.00
C THR A 24 8.13 -30.62 18.24
N GLY A 25 8.48 -29.32 18.09
CA GLY A 25 8.37 -28.35 19.17
C GLY A 25 6.93 -28.16 19.64
N LEU A 26 5.98 -28.09 18.72
CA LEU A 26 4.55 -27.99 19.01
C LEU A 26 4.05 -29.25 19.69
N GLY A 27 4.31 -30.43 19.14
CA GLY A 27 3.85 -31.71 19.68
C GLY A 27 4.22 -31.91 21.15
N TYR A 28 5.46 -31.57 21.54
CA TYR A 28 5.90 -31.67 22.95
C TYR A 28 5.25 -30.65 23.88
N ASN A 29 4.79 -29.53 23.40
CA ASN A 29 4.29 -28.43 24.22
C ASN A 29 2.78 -28.25 24.15
N LEU A 30 2.09 -28.89 23.19
CA LEU A 30 0.69 -28.69 22.87
C LEU A 30 -0.22 -28.80 24.10
N SER A 31 -0.02 -29.85 24.94
CA SER A 31 -0.81 -30.07 26.13
C SER A 31 -0.61 -29.03 27.25
N SER A 32 0.52 -28.31 27.22
CA SER A 32 0.85 -27.28 28.21
C SER A 32 0.39 -25.89 27.84
N LEU A 33 -0.02 -25.67 26.58
CA LEU A 33 -0.50 -24.39 26.09
C LEU A 33 -2.01 -24.25 26.30
N THR A 34 -2.45 -23.05 26.62
CA THR A 34 -3.86 -22.70 26.61
C THR A 34 -4.40 -22.61 25.18
N ARG A 35 -5.74 -22.66 25.03
CA ARG A 35 -6.38 -22.48 23.72
C ARG A 35 -5.96 -21.17 23.05
N ASN A 36 -5.92 -20.06 23.82
CA ASN A 36 -5.51 -18.77 23.30
C ASN A 36 -4.07 -18.75 22.81
N GLU A 37 -3.14 -19.33 23.58
CA GLU A 37 -1.73 -19.42 23.18
C GLU A 37 -1.54 -20.24 21.90
N ARG A 38 -2.30 -21.31 21.71
CA ARG A 38 -2.32 -22.09 20.47
C ARG A 38 -2.87 -21.29 19.29
N SER A 39 -3.91 -20.50 19.53
CA SER A 39 -4.49 -19.63 18.50
C SER A 39 -3.56 -18.48 18.13
N GLU A 40 -2.79 -17.93 19.07
CA GLU A 40 -1.73 -16.96 18.78
C GLU A 40 -0.61 -17.57 17.93
N LEU A 41 -0.19 -18.82 18.26
CA LEU A 41 0.80 -19.55 17.47
C LEU A 41 0.29 -19.85 16.05
N LEU A 42 -0.99 -20.17 15.90
CA LEU A 42 -1.61 -20.34 14.60
C LEU A 42 -1.57 -19.03 13.79
N CYS A 43 -1.82 -17.90 14.44
CA CYS A 43 -1.68 -16.59 13.79
C CYS A 43 -0.24 -16.34 13.31
N ASP A 44 0.75 -16.58 14.20
CA ASP A 44 2.17 -16.44 13.85
C ASP A 44 2.58 -17.38 12.68
N LEU A 45 2.03 -18.60 12.60
CA LEU A 45 2.26 -19.54 11.49
C LEU A 45 1.68 -19.03 10.17
N LEU A 46 0.48 -18.47 10.18
CA LEU A 46 -0.18 -17.98 8.98
C LEU A 46 0.44 -16.66 8.46
N GLU A 47 1.13 -15.92 9.33
CA GLU A 47 1.91 -14.73 8.97
C GLU A 47 3.33 -15.05 8.47
N ASN A 48 3.85 -16.26 8.73
CA ASN A 48 5.23 -16.61 8.42
C ASN A 48 5.53 -16.58 6.91
N GLN A 49 6.82 -16.40 6.57
CA GLN A 49 7.28 -16.43 5.18
C GLN A 49 7.03 -17.78 4.52
N GLU A 50 7.25 -18.87 5.24
CA GLU A 50 6.88 -20.22 4.81
C GLU A 50 5.68 -20.71 5.62
N ILE A 51 4.67 -21.21 4.89
CA ILE A 51 3.44 -21.67 5.51
C ILE A 51 3.58 -23.15 5.81
N PHE A 52 3.66 -23.48 7.08
CA PHE A 52 3.72 -24.87 7.55
C PHE A 52 2.31 -25.39 7.84
N PHE A 53 1.62 -25.84 6.79
CA PHE A 53 0.24 -26.34 6.91
C PHE A 53 0.10 -27.49 7.90
N GLU A 54 1.07 -28.39 7.98
CA GLU A 54 1.07 -29.51 8.93
C GLU A 54 1.12 -29.03 10.38
N ALA A 55 1.92 -27.99 10.65
CA ALA A 55 1.97 -27.38 11.98
C ALA A 55 0.65 -26.65 12.33
N ALA A 56 0.05 -25.97 11.34
CA ALA A 56 -1.25 -25.34 11.51
C ALA A 56 -2.37 -26.38 11.75
N GLU A 57 -2.33 -27.50 11.02
CA GLU A 57 -3.24 -28.63 11.21
C GLU A 57 -3.14 -29.20 12.62
N LEU A 58 -1.92 -29.45 13.10
CA LEU A 58 -1.67 -29.93 14.45
C LEU A 58 -2.25 -28.99 15.53
N LEU A 59 -2.08 -27.66 15.36
CA LEU A 59 -2.65 -26.68 16.27
C LEU A 59 -4.17 -26.68 16.26
N ILE A 60 -4.81 -26.82 15.11
CA ILE A 60 -6.26 -26.80 14.98
C ILE A 60 -6.89 -28.13 15.44
N GLU A 61 -6.47 -29.24 14.85
CA GLU A 61 -7.14 -30.53 15.02
C GLU A 61 -6.80 -31.18 16.36
N GLU A 62 -5.54 -31.17 16.77
CA GLU A 62 -5.13 -31.78 18.04
C GLU A 62 -5.07 -30.77 19.19
N GLY A 63 -4.68 -29.52 18.86
CA GLY A 63 -4.54 -28.45 19.84
C GLY A 63 -5.84 -27.73 20.15
N GLY A 64 -6.86 -27.78 19.28
CA GLY A 64 -8.09 -27.02 19.43
C GLY A 64 -7.87 -25.50 19.36
N ALA A 65 -6.88 -25.05 18.58
CA ALA A 65 -6.69 -23.64 18.28
C ALA A 65 -7.93 -23.08 17.56
N ASP A 66 -8.28 -21.84 17.85
CA ASP A 66 -9.47 -21.22 17.31
C ASP A 66 -9.16 -20.49 16.01
N ILE A 67 -9.68 -20.99 14.90
CA ILE A 67 -9.55 -20.33 13.58
C ILE A 67 -10.27 -18.97 13.51
N HIS A 68 -11.21 -18.69 14.43
CA HIS A 68 -11.89 -17.40 14.57
C HIS A 68 -11.20 -16.48 15.60
N TYR A 69 -10.02 -16.88 16.07
CA TYR A 69 -9.25 -16.08 17.01
C TYR A 69 -8.98 -14.67 16.46
N ARG A 70 -9.02 -13.69 17.37
CA ARG A 70 -8.70 -12.30 17.07
C ARG A 70 -7.41 -11.90 17.78
N LYS A 71 -6.38 -11.58 16.98
CA LYS A 71 -5.11 -11.07 17.48
C LYS A 71 -5.38 -9.77 18.25
N GLU A 72 -4.84 -9.66 19.47
CA GLU A 72 -5.09 -8.53 20.36
C GLU A 72 -6.57 -8.24 20.62
N GLY A 73 -7.44 -9.24 20.43
CA GLY A 73 -8.88 -9.12 20.58
C GLY A 73 -9.62 -8.40 19.46
N ILE A 74 -8.90 -7.92 18.43
CA ILE A 74 -9.44 -7.06 17.38
C ILE A 74 -9.37 -7.76 16.00
N ILE A 75 -8.18 -8.09 15.53
CA ILE A 75 -7.94 -8.50 14.13
C ILE A 75 -8.13 -10.01 13.96
N PRO A 76 -9.12 -10.47 13.17
CA PRO A 76 -9.25 -11.89 12.87
C PRO A 76 -8.02 -12.47 12.20
N ILE A 77 -7.70 -13.71 12.51
CA ILE A 77 -6.50 -14.41 12.03
C ILE A 77 -6.33 -14.37 10.50
N ILE A 78 -7.43 -14.41 9.75
CA ILE A 78 -7.40 -14.35 8.28
C ILE A 78 -6.88 -13.00 7.77
N PHE A 79 -7.18 -11.90 8.46
CA PHE A 79 -6.68 -10.57 8.09
C PHE A 79 -5.20 -10.40 8.46
N CYS A 80 -4.70 -11.13 9.44
CA CYS A 80 -3.26 -11.21 9.70
C CYS A 80 -2.52 -11.83 8.50
N ALA A 81 -3.07 -12.92 7.94
CA ALA A 81 -2.53 -13.55 6.73
C ALA A 81 -2.62 -12.64 5.49
N ILE A 82 -3.68 -11.83 5.36
CA ILE A 82 -3.81 -10.82 4.30
C ILE A 82 -2.71 -9.76 4.44
N GLY A 83 -2.54 -9.17 5.62
CA GLY A 83 -1.52 -8.16 5.88
C GLY A 83 -0.10 -8.67 5.65
N ALA A 84 0.16 -9.95 5.89
CA ALA A 84 1.41 -10.61 5.57
C ALA A 84 1.56 -10.99 4.09
N ASN A 85 0.56 -10.73 3.25
CA ASN A 85 0.47 -11.13 1.84
C ASN A 85 0.68 -12.63 1.62
N LYS A 86 -0.11 -13.46 2.32
CA LYS A 86 -0.05 -14.93 2.28
C LYS A 86 -1.33 -15.54 1.68
N PRO A 87 -1.52 -15.50 0.35
CA PRO A 87 -2.75 -15.98 -0.30
C PRO A 87 -3.06 -17.44 0.05
N GLN A 88 -2.07 -18.31 0.11
CA GLN A 88 -2.27 -19.73 0.46
C GLN A 88 -2.74 -19.91 1.92
N ALA A 89 -2.25 -19.07 2.84
CA ALA A 89 -2.71 -19.08 4.23
C ALA A 89 -4.16 -18.58 4.34
N VAL A 90 -4.54 -17.57 3.55
CA VAL A 90 -5.93 -17.08 3.48
C VAL A 90 -6.85 -18.20 3.00
N LEU A 91 -6.51 -18.86 1.89
CA LEU A 91 -7.29 -20.00 1.36
C LEU A 91 -7.39 -21.15 2.37
N TYR A 92 -6.29 -21.46 3.05
CA TYR A 92 -6.28 -22.47 4.10
C TYR A 92 -7.19 -22.09 5.27
N ALA A 93 -7.09 -20.87 5.77
CA ALA A 93 -7.94 -20.38 6.87
C ALA A 93 -9.42 -20.42 6.48
N MET A 94 -9.78 -20.04 5.25
CA MET A 94 -11.14 -20.12 4.73
C MET A 94 -11.64 -21.57 4.66
N LYS A 95 -10.79 -22.51 4.20
CA LYS A 95 -11.11 -23.94 4.19
C LYS A 95 -11.39 -24.47 5.61
N LYS A 96 -10.73 -23.93 6.62
CA LYS A 96 -10.97 -24.24 8.05
C LYS A 96 -12.13 -23.47 8.68
N GLY A 97 -12.83 -22.64 7.91
CA GLY A 97 -14.05 -21.93 8.32
C GLY A 97 -13.85 -20.46 8.72
N ALA A 98 -12.65 -19.90 8.55
CA ALA A 98 -12.47 -18.45 8.75
C ALA A 98 -13.28 -17.66 7.71
N SER A 99 -13.81 -16.50 8.12
CA SER A 99 -14.62 -15.64 7.25
C SER A 99 -13.84 -14.41 6.80
N LEU A 100 -14.02 -14.06 5.52
CA LEU A 100 -13.51 -12.81 4.91
C LEU A 100 -14.51 -11.64 5.04
N ILE A 101 -15.49 -11.71 5.95
CA ILE A 101 -16.44 -10.62 6.15
C ILE A 101 -15.73 -9.45 6.83
N VAL A 102 -15.77 -8.27 6.18
CA VAL A 102 -15.29 -7.01 6.76
C VAL A 102 -16.43 -6.38 7.54
N ASP A 103 -16.58 -6.76 8.79
CA ASP A 103 -17.56 -6.22 9.73
C ASP A 103 -17.00 -5.10 10.64
N ASN A 104 -15.69 -4.88 10.57
CA ASN A 104 -14.97 -3.83 11.28
C ASN A 104 -14.00 -3.11 10.31
N PRO A 105 -14.03 -1.76 10.23
CA PRO A 105 -13.13 -0.99 9.40
C PRO A 105 -11.65 -1.18 9.74
N ASP A 106 -11.29 -1.61 10.95
CA ASP A 106 -9.90 -1.91 11.32
C ASP A 106 -9.29 -3.04 10.48
N TYR A 107 -10.11 -3.95 9.92
CA TYR A 107 -9.63 -5.03 9.06
C TYR A 107 -9.12 -4.52 7.72
N LEU A 108 -9.67 -3.39 7.26
CA LEU A 108 -9.25 -2.74 6.02
C LEU A 108 -7.79 -2.30 6.06
N PHE A 109 -7.23 -2.08 7.25
CA PHE A 109 -5.81 -1.76 7.41
C PHE A 109 -4.91 -2.86 6.84
N ALA A 110 -5.24 -4.13 7.08
CA ALA A 110 -4.47 -5.26 6.55
C ALA A 110 -4.47 -5.28 5.01
N ILE A 111 -5.62 -4.93 4.40
CA ILE A 111 -5.76 -4.83 2.95
C ILE A 111 -4.98 -3.63 2.40
N ALA A 112 -5.08 -2.48 3.05
CA ALA A 112 -4.34 -1.28 2.64
C ALA A 112 -2.82 -1.48 2.75
N TYR A 113 -2.37 -2.27 3.72
CA TYR A 113 -0.98 -2.55 3.99
C TYR A 113 -0.28 -3.26 2.82
N ILE A 114 -0.97 -4.17 2.10
CA ILE A 114 -0.39 -4.85 0.93
C ILE A 114 -0.06 -3.85 -0.20
N PHE A 115 -0.91 -2.86 -0.42
CA PHE A 115 -0.66 -1.82 -1.43
C PHE A 115 0.49 -0.89 -1.04
N LYS A 116 0.70 -0.69 0.24
CA LYS A 116 1.79 0.13 0.78
C LYS A 116 3.16 -0.50 0.56
N HIS A 117 3.28 -1.82 0.65
CA HIS A 117 4.57 -2.49 0.80
C HIS A 117 4.96 -3.43 -0.34
N HIS A 118 4.03 -3.80 -1.22
CA HIS A 118 4.29 -4.83 -2.22
C HIS A 118 4.14 -4.31 -3.65
N ARG A 119 4.86 -4.96 -4.58
CA ARG A 119 4.68 -4.75 -6.02
C ARG A 119 3.44 -5.48 -6.50
N LEU A 120 2.82 -5.02 -7.59
CA LEU A 120 1.59 -5.62 -8.12
C LEU A 120 1.74 -7.12 -8.39
N ALA A 121 2.80 -7.54 -9.03
CA ALA A 121 3.06 -8.96 -9.31
C ALA A 121 3.12 -9.85 -8.04
N ALA A 122 3.53 -9.27 -6.89
CA ALA A 122 3.60 -10.01 -5.63
C ALA A 122 2.25 -10.13 -4.92
N ILE A 123 1.26 -9.29 -5.25
CA ILE A 123 -0.05 -9.26 -4.59
C ILE A 123 -1.18 -9.76 -5.48
N THR A 124 -0.92 -10.12 -6.73
CA THR A 124 -1.96 -10.50 -7.71
C THR A 124 -2.85 -11.63 -7.20
N ASP A 125 -2.27 -12.70 -6.66
CA ASP A 125 -3.05 -13.83 -6.13
C ASP A 125 -3.93 -13.41 -4.94
N MET A 126 -3.44 -12.51 -4.09
CA MET A 126 -4.22 -11.96 -2.98
C MET A 126 -5.38 -11.10 -3.48
N LEU A 127 -5.13 -10.25 -4.48
CA LEU A 127 -6.16 -9.39 -5.07
C LEU A 127 -7.29 -10.22 -5.68
N LEU A 128 -6.96 -11.32 -6.37
CA LEU A 128 -7.97 -12.23 -6.91
C LEU A 128 -8.87 -12.79 -5.81
N ILE A 129 -8.30 -13.25 -4.71
CA ILE A 129 -9.08 -13.76 -3.56
C ILE A 129 -9.99 -12.67 -2.99
N LEU A 130 -9.48 -11.46 -2.82
CA LEU A 130 -10.24 -10.35 -2.25
C LEU A 130 -11.41 -9.95 -3.15
N ILE A 131 -11.19 -9.87 -4.47
CA ILE A 131 -12.22 -9.54 -5.47
C ILE A 131 -13.30 -10.63 -5.54
N GLU A 132 -12.91 -11.90 -5.57
CA GLU A 132 -13.85 -13.03 -5.55
C GLU A 132 -14.79 -13.00 -4.32
N HIS A 133 -14.35 -12.35 -3.25
CA HIS A 133 -15.14 -12.18 -2.03
C HIS A 133 -15.77 -10.79 -1.89
N ASN A 134 -15.89 -10.04 -3.02
CA ASN A 134 -16.51 -8.73 -3.11
C ASN A 134 -15.86 -7.66 -2.20
N ILE A 135 -14.56 -7.76 -1.98
CA ILE A 135 -13.81 -6.72 -1.28
C ILE A 135 -13.35 -5.68 -2.29
N HIS A 136 -13.84 -4.46 -2.14
CA HIS A 136 -13.49 -3.32 -2.97
C HIS A 136 -12.36 -2.51 -2.33
N PHE A 137 -11.57 -1.82 -3.15
CA PHE A 137 -10.40 -1.06 -2.68
C PHE A 137 -10.67 0.44 -2.52
N ASN A 138 -11.93 0.85 -2.72
CA ASN A 138 -12.37 2.23 -2.51
C ASN A 138 -12.88 2.45 -1.09
N PHE A 139 -11.98 2.41 -0.11
CA PHE A 139 -12.29 2.65 1.29
C PHE A 139 -11.33 3.67 1.90
N VAL A 140 -11.76 4.27 3.02
CA VAL A 140 -10.99 5.24 3.80
C VAL A 140 -10.75 4.64 5.19
N LEU A 141 -9.49 4.62 5.62
CA LEU A 141 -9.10 4.18 6.96
C LEU A 141 -9.45 5.24 8.02
N ALA A 142 -9.42 4.87 9.29
CA ALA A 142 -9.57 5.81 10.41
C ALA A 142 -8.51 6.93 10.38
N SER A 143 -7.31 6.65 9.85
CA SER A 143 -6.24 7.61 9.59
C SER A 143 -6.48 8.49 8.35
N GLN A 144 -7.67 8.51 7.77
CA GLN A 144 -7.99 9.17 6.49
C GLN A 144 -7.14 8.69 5.30
N ASP A 145 -6.33 7.66 5.46
CA ASP A 145 -5.58 7.04 4.36
C ASP A 145 -6.50 6.18 3.48
N THR A 146 -6.21 6.14 2.20
CA THR A 146 -6.79 5.20 1.24
C THR A 146 -5.70 4.28 0.68
N PRO A 147 -6.05 3.12 0.08
CA PRO A 147 -5.08 2.29 -0.64
C PRO A 147 -4.27 3.10 -1.67
N LEU A 148 -4.91 4.01 -2.41
CA LEU A 148 -4.25 4.85 -3.39
C LEU A 148 -3.27 5.85 -2.76
N LEU A 149 -3.66 6.52 -1.66
CA LEU A 149 -2.76 7.41 -0.89
C LEU A 149 -1.53 6.65 -0.39
N LEU A 150 -1.73 5.48 0.22
CA LEU A 150 -0.63 4.66 0.73
C LEU A 150 0.30 4.15 -0.37
N ALA A 151 -0.26 3.70 -1.49
CA ALA A 151 0.53 3.28 -2.65
C ALA A 151 1.36 4.42 -3.22
N THR A 152 0.77 5.61 -3.39
CA THR A 152 1.48 6.76 -3.95
C THR A 152 2.54 7.31 -3.01
N ARG A 153 2.22 7.42 -1.71
CA ARG A 153 3.11 8.01 -0.70
C ARG A 153 4.29 7.12 -0.35
N HIS A 154 4.10 5.80 -0.32
CA HIS A 154 5.09 4.87 0.25
C HIS A 154 5.64 3.84 -0.72
N ASN A 155 4.83 3.33 -1.63
CA ASN A 155 5.23 2.22 -2.49
C ASN A 155 5.97 2.69 -3.75
N ASN A 156 5.57 3.83 -4.30
CA ASN A 156 6.13 4.38 -5.55
C ASN A 156 6.11 3.39 -6.74
N ASN A 157 5.26 2.37 -6.69
CA ASN A 157 5.13 1.40 -7.76
C ASN A 157 3.99 1.82 -8.70
N ARG A 158 4.35 2.23 -9.91
CA ARG A 158 3.40 2.70 -10.91
C ARG A 158 2.30 1.67 -11.20
N GLU A 159 2.65 0.40 -11.32
CA GLU A 159 1.69 -0.66 -11.63
C GLU A 159 0.61 -0.79 -10.56
N VAL A 160 0.98 -0.67 -9.27
CA VAL A 160 0.02 -0.69 -8.16
C VAL A 160 -0.92 0.51 -8.22
N VAL A 161 -0.38 1.70 -8.49
CA VAL A 161 -1.19 2.92 -8.62
C VAL A 161 -2.12 2.84 -9.82
N GLN A 162 -1.61 2.40 -10.99
CA GLN A 162 -2.43 2.19 -12.19
C GLN A 162 -3.54 1.17 -11.96
N TYR A 163 -3.23 0.07 -11.27
CA TYR A 163 -4.22 -0.93 -10.92
C TYR A 163 -5.33 -0.32 -10.04
N LEU A 164 -4.98 0.40 -8.98
CA LEU A 164 -5.97 1.05 -8.11
C LEU A 164 -6.83 2.07 -8.88
N LEU A 165 -6.22 2.85 -9.77
CA LEU A 165 -6.96 3.79 -10.62
C LEU A 165 -7.93 3.07 -11.58
N SER A 166 -7.59 1.85 -12.05
CA SER A 166 -8.48 1.05 -12.89
C SER A 166 -9.67 0.45 -12.12
N GLU A 167 -9.56 0.32 -10.80
CA GLU A 167 -10.64 -0.11 -9.90
C GLU A 167 -11.58 1.05 -9.50
N GLU A 168 -11.49 2.19 -10.19
CA GLU A 168 -12.34 3.37 -9.99
C GLU A 168 -12.33 3.91 -8.54
N VAL A 169 -11.18 3.79 -7.85
CA VAL A 169 -11.05 4.34 -6.49
C VAL A 169 -11.12 5.86 -6.50
N ASP A 170 -11.69 6.44 -5.44
CA ASP A 170 -11.76 7.88 -5.29
C ASP A 170 -10.36 8.47 -5.07
N LYS A 171 -9.86 9.21 -6.05
CA LYS A 171 -8.55 9.88 -6.02
C LYS A 171 -8.56 11.24 -5.33
N TYR A 172 -9.75 11.75 -4.95
CA TYR A 172 -9.92 13.07 -4.35
C TYR A 172 -10.05 13.04 -2.82
N VAL A 173 -9.77 11.91 -2.20
CA VAL A 173 -9.75 11.79 -0.73
C VAL A 173 -8.52 12.51 -0.18
N TYR A 174 -8.73 13.33 0.85
CA TYR A 174 -7.66 13.98 1.62
C TYR A 174 -7.26 13.09 2.80
N ASP A 175 -5.96 12.99 3.04
CA ASP A 175 -5.44 12.45 4.30
C ASP A 175 -5.52 13.45 5.46
N GLU A 176 -5.01 13.07 6.64
CA GLU A 176 -5.00 13.93 7.83
C GLU A 176 -4.20 15.22 7.64
N ASP A 177 -3.15 15.19 6.80
CA ASP A 177 -2.32 16.35 6.46
C ASP A 177 -2.99 17.26 5.40
N GLY A 178 -4.13 16.86 4.87
CA GLY A 178 -4.89 17.59 3.87
C GLY A 178 -4.32 17.46 2.45
N PHE A 179 -3.64 16.36 2.16
CA PHE A 179 -3.13 16.04 0.83
C PHE A 179 -3.93 14.90 0.19
N MET A 180 -4.12 14.98 -1.12
CA MET A 180 -4.61 13.87 -1.96
C MET A 180 -3.43 13.08 -2.53
N ALA A 181 -3.70 11.90 -3.08
CA ALA A 181 -2.68 11.06 -3.69
C ALA A 181 -1.83 11.82 -4.74
N ILE A 182 -2.44 12.66 -5.55
CA ILE A 182 -1.77 13.45 -6.59
C ILE A 182 -0.71 14.42 -6.02
N HIS A 183 -0.90 14.93 -4.81
CA HIS A 183 0.06 15.84 -4.16
C HIS A 183 1.36 15.14 -3.72
N TYR A 184 1.34 13.81 -3.59
CA TYR A 184 2.52 13.02 -3.24
C TYR A 184 3.37 12.62 -4.46
N VAL A 185 2.82 12.73 -5.68
CA VAL A 185 3.55 12.38 -6.91
C VAL A 185 4.88 13.11 -7.05
N PRO A 186 5.01 14.42 -6.75
CA PRO A 186 6.29 15.13 -6.82
C PRO A 186 7.38 14.55 -5.92
N PHE A 187 6.98 13.92 -4.82
CA PHE A 187 7.90 13.30 -3.85
C PHE A 187 8.12 11.81 -4.13
N ALA A 188 7.30 11.22 -4.99
CA ALA A 188 7.44 9.85 -5.42
C ALA A 188 8.63 9.73 -6.39
N LYS A 189 9.40 8.65 -6.29
CA LYS A 189 10.48 8.35 -7.26
C LYS A 189 9.94 7.80 -8.59
N ALA A 190 8.72 8.16 -8.96
CA ALA A 190 8.00 7.66 -10.12
C ALA A 190 7.27 8.81 -10.82
N PRO A 191 7.98 9.66 -11.58
CA PRO A 191 7.41 10.86 -12.23
C PRO A 191 6.26 10.53 -13.18
N ASN A 192 6.27 9.34 -13.78
CA ASN A 192 5.22 8.89 -14.71
C ASN A 192 3.84 8.73 -14.07
N LEU A 193 3.73 8.68 -12.72
CA LEU A 193 2.45 8.63 -12.02
C LEU A 193 1.58 9.86 -12.30
N TYR A 194 2.21 10.98 -12.63
CA TYR A 194 1.49 12.21 -12.96
C TYR A 194 0.55 12.01 -14.15
N LYS A 195 1.05 11.35 -15.19
CA LYS A 195 0.29 11.02 -16.40
C LYS A 195 -0.92 10.13 -16.10
N ASP A 196 -0.74 9.17 -15.20
CA ASP A 196 -1.80 8.23 -14.83
C ASP A 196 -2.89 8.92 -13.99
N MET A 197 -2.50 9.88 -13.14
CA MET A 197 -3.43 10.57 -12.23
C MET A 197 -4.18 11.72 -12.85
N ILE A 198 -3.59 12.42 -13.84
CA ILE A 198 -4.23 13.56 -14.52
C ILE A 198 -5.07 13.04 -15.69
N THR A 199 -6.35 12.89 -15.46
CA THR A 199 -7.33 12.44 -16.46
C THR A 199 -8.35 13.51 -16.82
N THR A 200 -8.50 14.54 -15.99
CA THR A 200 -9.46 15.61 -16.16
C THR A 200 -8.83 16.96 -15.80
N ILE A 201 -9.50 18.05 -16.21
CA ILE A 201 -9.08 19.41 -15.83
C ILE A 201 -9.17 19.63 -14.30
N ALA A 202 -10.10 18.95 -13.63
CA ALA A 202 -10.23 19.02 -12.18
C ALA A 202 -8.97 18.52 -11.46
N ASP A 203 -8.30 17.52 -12.01
CA ASP A 203 -7.06 16.97 -11.43
C ASP A 203 -5.91 17.99 -11.39
N ILE A 204 -5.94 18.96 -12.32
CA ILE A 204 -4.92 20.00 -12.42
C ILE A 204 -5.19 21.14 -11.43
N GLN A 205 -6.46 21.30 -11.03
CA GLN A 205 -6.92 22.40 -10.20
C GLN A 205 -7.03 22.03 -8.70
N VAL A 206 -6.82 20.77 -8.33
CA VAL A 206 -6.86 20.36 -6.93
C VAL A 206 -5.73 21.01 -6.12
N LYS A 207 -6.04 21.37 -4.89
CA LYS A 207 -5.09 21.96 -3.95
C LYS A 207 -5.11 21.24 -2.63
N PRO A 208 -4.02 21.27 -1.86
CA PRO A 208 -4.03 20.78 -0.48
C PRO A 208 -5.11 21.48 0.35
N LYS A 209 -5.80 20.74 1.21
CA LYS A 209 -6.95 21.23 2.00
C LYS A 209 -6.59 22.41 2.90
N PHE A 210 -5.40 22.39 3.48
CA PHE A 210 -4.92 23.40 4.43
C PHE A 210 -3.97 24.43 3.80
N ALA A 211 -3.81 24.43 2.47
CA ALA A 211 -3.01 25.43 1.80
C ALA A 211 -3.64 26.82 1.97
N THR A 212 -2.84 27.77 2.41
CA THR A 212 -3.26 29.19 2.54
C THR A 212 -3.44 29.87 1.20
N SER A 213 -2.80 29.35 0.16
CA SER A 213 -2.93 29.78 -1.23
C SER A 213 -3.67 28.75 -2.06
N MET A 214 -4.36 29.22 -3.12
CA MET A 214 -5.04 28.39 -4.12
C MET A 214 -4.03 27.81 -5.12
N GLU A 215 -2.97 27.17 -4.62
CA GLU A 215 -1.97 26.56 -5.49
C GLU A 215 -2.48 25.24 -6.07
N PRO A 216 -2.70 25.17 -7.39
CA PRO A 216 -3.01 23.91 -8.04
C PRO A 216 -1.81 22.97 -8.01
N VAL A 217 -2.05 21.69 -8.31
CA VAL A 217 -1.03 20.63 -8.33
C VAL A 217 0.24 21.07 -9.08
N PHE A 218 0.11 21.77 -10.20
CA PHE A 218 1.26 22.24 -10.99
C PHE A 218 2.08 23.32 -10.30
N GLU A 219 1.49 24.14 -9.44
CA GLU A 219 2.27 25.05 -8.59
C GLU A 219 3.14 24.29 -7.59
N CYS A 220 2.61 23.22 -7.01
CA CYS A 220 3.39 22.33 -6.14
C CYS A 220 4.53 21.65 -6.91
N VAL A 221 4.26 21.17 -8.14
CA VAL A 221 5.26 20.60 -9.04
C VAL A 221 6.37 21.60 -9.34
N ILE A 222 6.00 22.83 -9.68
CA ILE A 222 6.96 23.90 -10.00
C ILE A 222 7.86 24.16 -8.79
N LYS A 223 7.31 24.35 -7.61
CA LYS A 223 8.09 24.60 -6.39
C LYS A 223 9.04 23.46 -6.05
N VAL A 224 8.60 22.21 -6.22
CA VAL A 224 9.47 21.05 -6.00
C VAL A 224 10.59 21.00 -7.05
N SER A 225 10.27 21.34 -8.30
CA SER A 225 11.22 21.34 -9.42
C SER A 225 12.31 22.41 -9.29
N GLU A 226 11.99 23.56 -8.68
CA GLU A 226 12.97 24.61 -8.39
C GLU A 226 14.06 24.13 -7.41
N HIS A 227 13.78 23.13 -6.59
CA HIS A 227 14.71 22.59 -5.59
C HIS A 227 15.38 21.28 -5.99
N HIS A 228 14.93 20.63 -7.06
CA HIS A 228 15.41 19.32 -7.45
C HIS A 228 15.62 19.21 -8.96
N THR A 229 16.73 18.61 -9.39
CA THR A 229 17.05 18.31 -10.79
C THR A 229 16.21 17.16 -11.35
N PHE A 230 14.90 17.22 -11.22
CA PHE A 230 13.97 16.20 -11.76
C PHE A 230 13.53 16.55 -13.18
N GLU A 231 14.48 16.59 -14.11
CA GLU A 231 14.18 16.87 -15.52
C GLU A 231 13.16 15.90 -16.10
N GLU A 232 13.28 14.60 -15.79
CA GLU A 232 12.32 13.57 -16.22
C GLU A 232 10.90 13.88 -15.70
N PHE A 233 10.78 14.32 -14.46
CA PHE A 233 9.50 14.67 -13.86
C PHE A 233 8.84 15.86 -14.57
N ILE A 234 9.60 16.89 -14.91
CA ILE A 234 9.07 18.08 -15.61
C ILE A 234 8.65 17.72 -17.04
N HIS A 235 9.44 16.90 -17.73
CA HIS A 235 9.06 16.43 -19.06
C HIS A 235 7.78 15.60 -19.04
N GLU A 236 7.61 14.72 -18.05
CA GLU A 236 6.37 13.95 -17.90
C GLU A 236 5.18 14.84 -17.54
N ALA A 237 5.37 15.84 -16.68
CA ALA A 237 4.33 16.82 -16.37
C ALA A 237 3.92 17.63 -17.61
N LEU A 238 4.88 18.08 -18.42
CA LEU A 238 4.65 18.75 -19.70
C LEU A 238 3.88 17.85 -20.68
N ASN A 239 4.29 16.61 -20.81
CA ASN A 239 3.63 15.64 -21.68
C ASN A 239 2.18 15.38 -21.24
N ALA A 240 1.95 15.17 -19.92
CA ALA A 240 0.62 14.99 -19.37
C ALA A 240 -0.26 16.23 -19.61
N PHE A 241 0.32 17.43 -19.56
CA PHE A 241 -0.36 18.69 -19.86
C PHE A 241 -0.76 18.78 -21.33
N LEU A 242 0.15 18.46 -22.26
CA LEU A 242 -0.11 18.45 -23.69
C LEU A 242 -1.16 17.41 -24.09
N GLU A 243 -1.10 16.21 -23.52
CA GLU A 243 -2.08 15.16 -23.79
C GLU A 243 -3.50 15.55 -23.35
N ASN A 244 -3.61 16.33 -22.28
CA ASN A 244 -4.90 16.82 -21.76
C ASN A 244 -5.30 18.20 -22.28
N ARG A 245 -4.55 18.79 -23.23
CA ARG A 245 -4.79 20.12 -23.79
C ARG A 245 -6.25 20.35 -24.20
N HIS A 246 -6.86 19.38 -24.85
CA HIS A 246 -8.24 19.45 -25.34
C HIS A 246 -9.30 19.48 -24.23
N ARG A 247 -8.90 19.22 -22.97
CA ARG A 247 -9.77 19.24 -21.78
C ARG A 247 -9.60 20.49 -20.95
N MET A 248 -8.70 21.39 -21.34
CA MET A 248 -8.34 22.59 -20.57
C MET A 248 -8.84 23.86 -21.26
N TYR A 249 -9.14 24.87 -20.46
CA TYR A 249 -9.31 26.22 -20.95
C TYR A 249 -7.96 26.79 -21.38
N ASP A 250 -7.97 27.66 -22.41
CA ASP A 250 -6.76 28.19 -23.02
C ASP A 250 -5.88 28.96 -22.02
N ASP A 251 -6.47 29.79 -21.19
CA ASP A 251 -5.79 30.60 -20.18
C ASP A 251 -5.09 29.71 -19.10
N ILE A 252 -5.71 28.63 -18.69
CA ILE A 252 -5.11 27.64 -17.73
C ILE A 252 -3.96 26.93 -18.41
N PHE A 253 -4.16 26.44 -19.63
CA PHE A 253 -3.12 25.76 -20.38
C PHE A 253 -1.90 26.65 -20.57
N GLU A 254 -2.08 27.85 -21.10
CA GLU A 254 -0.98 28.77 -21.38
C GLU A 254 -0.21 29.15 -20.12
N LYS A 255 -0.91 29.44 -19.02
CA LYS A 255 -0.29 29.79 -17.75
C LYS A 255 0.66 28.71 -17.24
N TYR A 256 0.20 27.46 -17.17
CA TYR A 256 0.98 26.38 -16.57
C TYR A 256 1.98 25.78 -17.55
N TYR A 257 1.61 25.60 -18.80
CA TYR A 257 2.49 25.10 -19.84
C TYR A 257 3.71 25.99 -20.01
N TYR A 258 3.51 27.29 -20.08
CA TYR A 258 4.59 28.24 -20.23
C TYR A 258 5.56 28.21 -19.04
N ARG A 259 5.05 28.17 -17.83
CA ARG A 259 5.89 28.08 -16.62
C ARG A 259 6.70 26.78 -16.55
N LEU A 260 6.07 25.64 -16.81
CA LEU A 260 6.77 24.35 -16.86
C LEU A 260 7.82 24.31 -17.97
N HIS A 261 7.53 24.90 -19.11
CA HIS A 261 8.46 24.98 -20.23
C HIS A 261 9.69 25.82 -19.88
N LEU A 262 9.52 26.97 -19.25
CA LEU A 262 10.60 27.80 -18.75
C LEU A 262 11.49 27.05 -17.75
N ILE A 263 10.91 26.28 -16.83
CA ILE A 263 11.66 25.48 -15.88
C ILE A 263 12.47 24.39 -16.59
N ALA A 264 11.87 23.68 -17.54
CA ALA A 264 12.54 22.66 -18.33
C ALA A 264 13.72 23.24 -19.12
N GLU A 265 13.54 24.40 -19.77
CA GLU A 265 14.62 25.09 -20.46
C GLU A 265 15.74 25.51 -19.50
N HIS A 266 15.39 26.06 -18.33
CA HIS A 266 16.37 26.49 -17.35
C HIS A 266 17.20 25.33 -16.81
N ILE A 267 16.59 24.19 -16.50
CA ILE A 267 17.31 22.97 -16.09
C ILE A 267 18.26 22.50 -17.19
N SER A 268 17.83 22.55 -18.43
CA SER A 268 18.68 22.17 -19.58
C SER A 268 19.90 23.10 -19.73
N HIS A 269 19.72 24.41 -19.49
CA HIS A 269 20.82 25.39 -19.50
C HIS A 269 21.82 25.20 -18.35
N ILE A 270 21.34 24.88 -17.15
CA ILE A 270 22.22 24.57 -16.01
C ILE A 270 23.09 23.37 -16.28
N ARG A 271 22.54 22.31 -16.88
CA ARG A 271 23.32 21.11 -17.28
C ARG A 271 24.35 21.40 -18.35
N ALA A 272 24.06 22.32 -19.27
CA ALA A 272 25.01 22.77 -20.28
C ALA A 272 26.13 23.65 -19.70
N GLY A 273 26.09 24.01 -18.41
CA GLY A 273 27.07 24.88 -17.75
C GLY A 273 26.89 26.37 -18.02
N GLU A 274 25.73 26.80 -18.51
CA GLU A 274 25.46 28.16 -18.97
C GLU A 274 24.61 29.02 -18.01
N GLY A 275 24.20 28.47 -16.82
CA GLY A 275 23.28 29.18 -15.92
C GLY A 275 23.51 29.00 -14.42
N ASP A 276 23.13 30.01 -13.63
CA ASP A 276 23.12 29.97 -12.16
C ASP A 276 21.69 29.78 -11.64
N ILE A 277 21.49 28.78 -10.78
CA ILE A 277 20.18 28.39 -10.19
C ILE A 277 19.48 29.53 -9.41
N ARG A 278 20.18 30.62 -9.10
CA ARG A 278 19.69 31.69 -8.21
C ARG A 278 18.91 32.81 -8.89
N GLN A 279 18.62 32.72 -10.19
CA GLN A 279 18.02 33.82 -10.96
C GLN A 279 16.60 33.56 -11.50
N VAL A 280 15.88 32.54 -11.01
CA VAL A 280 14.48 32.26 -11.41
C VAL A 280 13.48 32.59 -10.32
#